data_ba6f2811991d87b44175735c13154b2a
#
_entry.id   ba6f2811991d87b44175735c13154b2a
#
_cell.length_a   1.000
_cell.length_b   1.000
_cell.length_c   1.000
_cell.angle_alpha   90.00
_cell.angle_beta   90.00
_cell.angle_gamma   90.00
#
_symmetry.space_group_name_H-M   'P 1'
#
loop_
_entity.id
_entity.type
_entity.pdbx_description
1 polymer ?
#
loop_
_entity_poly.entity_id
_entity_poly.type
_entity_poly.pdbx_seq_one_letter_code
_entity_poly.pdbx_strand_id
1 'polypeptide(L)'
;DIKGDFSYQITDIQRYKKHAIDQELFDQTFGKDVVKDEKAFREKIAEGLKKQLEVDADYKFILDVRAYCEKKVGKLQFPDALLKRIMLNNNKDRGADFVEKNYEQSIKELTWHLIKEQLVAANNIKVDDADVLNAAKESARTQFAQYGMNNVPDEYVENYAKEMLKKRENVDG
;
A
#
# COMPACT_ATOMS: atom_id res chain seq x y z
N ASP A 1 4.20 -10.49 42.84
CA ASP A 1 4.01 -9.26 43.58
C ASP A 1 5.31 -8.92 44.29
N ILE A 2 5.94 -7.79 43.91
CA ILE A 2 7.13 -7.28 44.59
C ILE A 2 6.65 -6.35 45.70
N LYS A 3 6.91 -6.74 46.96
CA LYS A 3 6.62 -5.91 48.13
C LYS A 3 7.93 -5.30 48.63
N GLY A 4 7.99 -3.98 48.68
CA GLY A 4 9.14 -3.23 49.20
C GLY A 4 8.84 -1.74 49.24
N ASP A 5 9.62 -1.00 49.96
CA ASP A 5 9.57 0.46 50.00
C ASP A 5 10.40 0.99 48.83
N PHE A 6 9.81 1.86 48.04
CA PHE A 6 10.46 2.47 46.90
C PHE A 6 10.59 3.98 47.14
N SER A 7 11.76 4.52 46.87
CA SER A 7 11.98 5.96 46.82
C SER A 7 12.28 6.38 45.38
N TYR A 8 11.76 7.52 44.98
CA TYR A 8 12.03 8.10 43.67
C TYR A 8 12.36 9.58 43.81
N GLN A 9 13.19 10.06 42.92
CA GLN A 9 13.54 11.47 42.80
C GLN A 9 13.20 11.94 41.39
N ILE A 10 12.48 13.05 41.30
CA ILE A 10 12.24 13.69 40.00
C ILE A 10 13.54 14.38 39.59
N THR A 11 14.19 13.90 38.55
CA THR A 11 15.46 14.42 38.04
C THR A 11 15.28 15.43 36.91
N ASP A 12 14.17 15.34 36.19
CA ASP A 12 13.84 16.25 35.10
C ASP A 12 12.31 16.33 34.88
N ILE A 13 11.84 17.50 34.45
CA ILE A 13 10.45 17.72 34.08
C ILE A 13 10.40 18.24 32.65
N GLN A 14 9.97 17.38 31.71
CA GLN A 14 9.79 17.77 30.33
C GLN A 14 8.37 18.27 30.11
N ARG A 15 8.26 19.46 29.52
CA ARG A 15 6.97 20.05 29.16
C ARG A 15 6.82 20.11 27.65
N TYR A 16 5.82 19.40 27.14
CA TYR A 16 5.47 19.55 25.75
C TYR A 16 4.87 20.95 25.49
N LYS A 17 5.50 21.72 24.62
CA LYS A 17 5.06 23.04 24.21
C LYS A 17 5.13 23.13 22.68
N LYS A 18 4.11 23.73 22.06
CA LYS A 18 4.15 24.00 20.62
C LYS A 18 5.36 24.88 20.32
N HIS A 19 6.13 24.50 19.29
CA HIS A 19 7.23 25.30 18.77
C HIS A 19 6.71 26.61 18.18
N ALA A 20 7.51 27.67 18.24
CA ALA A 20 7.24 28.87 17.47
C ALA A 20 7.34 28.57 15.95
N ILE A 21 6.59 29.31 15.15
CA ILE A 21 6.71 29.21 13.69
C ILE A 21 7.84 30.16 13.27
N ASP A 22 9.06 29.64 13.27
CA ASP A 22 10.29 30.38 13.01
C ASP A 22 11.24 29.57 12.13
N GLN A 23 12.39 30.17 11.79
CA GLN A 23 13.39 29.52 10.93
C GLN A 23 13.94 28.23 11.52
N GLU A 24 14.03 28.11 12.84
CA GLU A 24 14.50 26.89 13.49
C GLU A 24 13.57 25.73 13.23
N LEU A 25 12.25 25.94 13.34
CA LEU A 25 11.24 24.92 13.00
C LEU A 25 11.30 24.56 11.50
N PHE A 26 11.50 25.54 10.61
CA PHE A 26 11.58 25.28 9.18
C PHE A 26 12.79 24.40 8.86
N ASP A 27 13.94 24.71 9.43
CA ASP A 27 15.18 23.99 9.22
C ASP A 27 15.15 22.58 9.80
N GLN A 28 14.51 22.39 10.95
CA GLN A 28 14.31 21.06 11.55
C GLN A 28 13.37 20.18 10.72
N THR A 29 12.36 20.78 10.08
CA THR A 29 11.34 20.04 9.34
C THR A 29 11.77 19.68 7.92
N PHE A 30 12.38 20.64 7.21
CA PHE A 30 12.67 20.50 5.77
C PHE A 30 14.16 20.54 5.42
N GLY A 31 15.01 20.80 6.41
CA GLY A 31 16.44 21.02 6.21
C GLY A 31 16.81 22.50 6.13
N LYS A 32 18.09 22.79 6.42
CA LYS A 32 18.61 24.14 6.55
C LYS A 32 18.42 24.96 5.28
N ASP A 33 17.86 26.16 5.44
CA ASP A 33 17.64 27.15 4.38
C ASP A 33 16.73 26.72 3.21
N VAL A 34 16.02 25.59 3.34
CA VAL A 34 15.08 25.09 2.32
C VAL A 34 13.79 25.91 2.29
N VAL A 35 13.37 26.42 3.44
CA VAL A 35 12.17 27.25 3.61
C VAL A 35 12.56 28.48 4.41
N LYS A 36 12.14 29.66 3.94
CA LYS A 36 12.58 30.96 4.51
C LYS A 36 11.48 31.80 5.12
N ASP A 37 10.23 31.40 4.93
CA ASP A 37 9.09 32.13 5.47
C ASP A 37 7.93 31.18 5.81
N GLU A 38 7.02 31.65 6.65
CA GLU A 38 5.87 30.87 7.10
C GLU A 38 4.96 30.44 5.96
N LYS A 39 4.80 31.27 4.93
CA LYS A 39 3.92 30.95 3.80
C LYS A 39 4.46 29.74 3.03
N ALA A 40 5.73 29.76 2.67
CA ALA A 40 6.39 28.66 1.99
C ALA A 40 6.42 27.38 2.87
N PHE A 41 6.56 27.54 4.20
CA PHE A 41 6.49 26.43 5.13
C PHE A 41 5.11 25.75 5.10
N ARG A 42 4.03 26.52 5.17
CA ARG A 42 2.67 26.01 5.10
C ARG A 42 2.34 25.39 3.74
N GLU A 43 2.81 25.99 2.65
CA GLU A 43 2.62 25.45 1.30
C GLU A 43 3.30 24.08 1.15
N LYS A 44 4.54 23.92 1.63
CA LYS A 44 5.24 22.63 1.60
C LYS A 44 4.57 21.56 2.45
N ILE A 45 4.08 21.93 3.64
CA ILE A 45 3.30 20.99 4.46
C ILE A 45 2.03 20.57 3.73
N ALA A 46 1.29 21.55 3.16
CA ALA A 46 0.06 21.27 2.42
C ALA A 46 0.32 20.37 1.20
N GLU A 47 1.40 20.60 0.48
CA GLU A 47 1.82 19.75 -0.65
C GLU A 47 2.15 18.32 -0.19
N GLY A 48 2.90 18.18 0.90
CA GLY A 48 3.21 16.87 1.48
C GLY A 48 1.96 16.10 1.93
N LEU A 49 1.05 16.79 2.63
CA LEU A 49 -0.23 16.21 3.04
C LEU A 49 -1.11 15.85 1.84
N LYS A 50 -1.13 16.69 0.81
CA LYS A 50 -1.89 16.42 -0.42
C LYS A 50 -1.39 15.14 -1.08
N LYS A 51 -0.07 14.96 -1.24
CA LYS A 51 0.53 13.75 -1.81
C LYS A 51 0.19 12.50 -0.99
N GLN A 52 0.22 12.62 0.34
CA GLN A 52 -0.17 11.52 1.22
C GLN A 52 -1.65 11.16 1.05
N LEU A 53 -2.52 12.15 1.03
CA LEU A 53 -3.96 11.95 0.86
C LEU A 53 -4.34 11.45 -0.55
N GLU A 54 -3.56 11.77 -1.58
CA GLU A 54 -3.76 11.23 -2.94
C GLU A 54 -3.63 9.70 -2.94
N VAL A 55 -2.63 9.14 -2.26
CA VAL A 55 -2.45 7.68 -2.16
C VAL A 55 -3.66 7.01 -1.49
N ASP A 56 -4.13 7.60 -0.38
CA ASP A 56 -5.30 7.09 0.34
C ASP A 56 -6.59 7.21 -0.50
N ALA A 57 -6.72 8.32 -1.24
CA ALA A 57 -7.85 8.56 -2.13
C ALA A 57 -7.87 7.58 -3.31
N ASP A 58 -6.72 7.30 -3.93
CA ASP A 58 -6.59 6.33 -5.01
C ASP A 58 -6.93 4.92 -4.54
N TYR A 59 -6.43 4.53 -3.37
CA TYR A 59 -6.80 3.25 -2.77
C TYR A 59 -8.30 3.15 -2.50
N LYS A 60 -8.89 4.19 -1.91
CA LYS A 60 -10.34 4.25 -1.67
C LYS A 60 -11.14 4.20 -2.96
N PHE A 61 -10.68 4.89 -4.00
CA PHE A 61 -11.30 4.87 -5.33
C PHE A 61 -11.35 3.46 -5.91
N ILE A 62 -10.25 2.70 -5.83
CA ILE A 62 -10.20 1.30 -6.30
C ILE A 62 -11.23 0.44 -5.56
N LEU A 63 -11.32 0.59 -4.23
CA LEU A 63 -12.31 -0.15 -3.43
C LEU A 63 -13.74 0.21 -3.80
N ASP A 64 -14.03 1.48 -4.03
CA ASP A 64 -15.38 1.96 -4.41
C ASP A 64 -15.76 1.52 -5.82
N VAL A 65 -14.82 1.56 -6.77
CA VAL A 65 -15.02 1.04 -8.13
C VAL A 65 -15.32 -0.46 -8.08
N ARG A 66 -14.54 -1.22 -7.31
CA ARG A 66 -14.79 -2.66 -7.13
C ARG A 66 -16.20 -2.91 -6.59
N ALA A 67 -16.57 -2.27 -5.49
CA ALA A 67 -17.88 -2.43 -4.88
C ALA A 67 -19.02 -2.03 -5.82
N TYR A 68 -18.85 -0.94 -6.58
CA TYR A 68 -19.81 -0.49 -7.58
C TYR A 68 -19.99 -1.51 -8.71
N CYS A 69 -18.88 -2.01 -9.26
CA CYS A 69 -18.91 -2.98 -10.35
C CYS A 69 -19.51 -4.32 -9.92
N GLU A 70 -19.11 -4.85 -8.76
CA GLU A 70 -19.66 -6.08 -8.18
C GLU A 70 -21.17 -5.95 -7.95
N LYS A 71 -21.64 -4.80 -7.45
CA LYS A 71 -23.06 -4.53 -7.27
C LYS A 71 -23.82 -4.46 -8.61
N LYS A 72 -23.21 -3.87 -9.64
CA LYS A 72 -23.81 -3.76 -10.99
C LYS A 72 -23.93 -5.09 -11.69
N VAL A 73 -22.90 -5.91 -11.61
CA VAL A 73 -22.85 -7.25 -12.22
C VAL A 73 -23.79 -8.21 -11.49
N GLY A 74 -23.93 -8.05 -10.17
CA GLY A 74 -24.76 -8.90 -9.36
C GLY A 74 -24.15 -10.30 -9.17
N LYS A 75 -25.00 -11.28 -8.84
CA LYS A 75 -24.55 -12.64 -8.54
C LYS A 75 -24.37 -13.44 -9.85
N LEU A 76 -23.12 -13.78 -10.15
CA LEU A 76 -22.77 -14.68 -11.22
C LEU A 76 -23.01 -16.14 -10.81
N GLN A 77 -23.30 -16.98 -11.79
CA GLN A 77 -23.41 -18.43 -11.62
C GLN A 77 -22.12 -19.09 -12.09
N PHE A 78 -21.53 -19.88 -11.23
CA PHE A 78 -20.30 -20.59 -11.50
C PHE A 78 -20.52 -22.11 -11.44
N PRO A 79 -19.72 -22.91 -12.14
CA PRO A 79 -19.71 -24.36 -12.02
C PRO A 79 -18.99 -24.78 -10.73
N ASP A 80 -19.65 -24.59 -9.56
CA ASP A 80 -19.06 -24.73 -8.24
C ASP A 80 -18.33 -26.06 -8.03
N ALA A 81 -18.89 -27.17 -8.47
CA ALA A 81 -18.28 -28.49 -8.35
C ALA A 81 -16.94 -28.60 -9.07
N LEU A 82 -16.85 -27.98 -10.26
CA LEU A 82 -15.61 -27.94 -11.06
C LEU A 82 -14.57 -27.05 -10.36
N LEU A 83 -14.98 -25.84 -9.95
CA LEU A 83 -14.07 -24.87 -9.31
C LEU A 83 -13.54 -25.40 -7.98
N LYS A 84 -14.36 -26.01 -7.15
CA LYS A 84 -13.92 -26.67 -5.90
C LYS A 84 -12.90 -27.77 -6.18
N ARG A 85 -13.12 -28.57 -7.23
CA ARG A 85 -12.18 -29.63 -7.62
C ARG A 85 -10.85 -29.06 -8.10
N ILE A 86 -10.87 -27.98 -8.90
CA ILE A 86 -9.65 -27.29 -9.34
C ILE A 86 -8.91 -26.71 -8.11
N MET A 87 -9.63 -26.03 -7.23
CA MET A 87 -9.07 -25.47 -6.01
C MET A 87 -8.42 -26.53 -5.12
N LEU A 88 -9.08 -27.67 -4.95
CA LEU A 88 -8.54 -28.82 -4.20
C LEU A 88 -7.28 -29.37 -4.87
N ASN A 89 -7.29 -29.50 -6.19
CA ASN A 89 -6.14 -30.02 -6.93
C ASN A 89 -4.91 -29.09 -6.83
N ASN A 90 -5.14 -27.79 -6.80
CA ASN A 90 -4.08 -26.78 -6.65
C ASN A 90 -3.58 -26.65 -5.20
N ASN A 91 -4.35 -27.13 -4.22
CA ASN A 91 -4.04 -27.05 -2.79
C ASN A 91 -4.10 -28.45 -2.11
N LYS A 92 -3.47 -29.44 -2.72
CA LYS A 92 -3.52 -30.83 -2.23
C LYS A 92 -3.09 -30.98 -0.79
N ASP A 93 -2.10 -30.21 -0.38
CA ASP A 93 -1.53 -30.25 0.98
C ASP A 93 -2.45 -29.66 2.06
N ARG A 94 -3.47 -28.89 1.67
CA ARG A 94 -4.39 -28.20 2.59
C ARG A 94 -5.72 -28.90 2.78
N GLY A 95 -6.05 -29.83 1.90
CA GLY A 95 -7.24 -30.68 2.01
C GLY A 95 -8.58 -30.00 1.69
N ALA A 96 -9.67 -30.77 1.80
CA ALA A 96 -11.02 -30.35 1.43
C ALA A 96 -11.57 -29.23 2.35
N ASP A 97 -11.26 -29.28 3.64
CA ASP A 97 -11.71 -28.26 4.62
C ASP A 97 -11.21 -26.87 4.27
N PHE A 98 -10.01 -26.75 3.73
CA PHE A 98 -9.46 -25.50 3.23
C PHE A 98 -10.30 -24.97 2.07
N VAL A 99 -10.71 -25.84 1.14
CA VAL A 99 -11.52 -25.44 0.00
C VAL A 99 -12.88 -24.92 0.46
N GLU A 100 -13.58 -25.65 1.34
CA GLU A 100 -14.90 -25.22 1.82
C GLU A 100 -14.85 -23.88 2.56
N LYS A 101 -13.83 -23.64 3.38
CA LYS A 101 -13.67 -22.38 4.13
C LYS A 101 -13.32 -21.18 3.24
N ASN A 102 -12.61 -21.39 2.14
CA ASN A 102 -12.09 -20.30 1.31
C ASN A 102 -12.83 -20.14 -0.01
N TYR A 103 -13.76 -21.04 -0.35
CA TYR A 103 -14.43 -21.05 -1.64
C TYR A 103 -15.19 -19.77 -1.92
N GLU A 104 -15.98 -19.26 -0.97
CA GLU A 104 -16.74 -18.01 -1.16
C GLU A 104 -15.84 -16.81 -1.45
N GLN A 105 -14.71 -16.71 -0.73
CA GLN A 105 -13.75 -15.64 -0.98
C GLN A 105 -13.10 -15.78 -2.36
N SER A 106 -12.74 -17.01 -2.74
CA SER A 106 -12.17 -17.30 -4.06
C SER A 106 -13.14 -16.93 -5.20
N ILE A 107 -14.43 -17.16 -5.02
CA ILE A 107 -15.45 -16.75 -6.00
C ILE A 107 -15.59 -15.24 -6.09
N LYS A 108 -15.49 -14.53 -4.99
CA LYS A 108 -15.48 -13.05 -5.01
C LYS A 108 -14.26 -12.51 -5.79
N GLU A 109 -13.09 -13.06 -5.52
CA GLU A 109 -11.88 -12.65 -6.25
C GLU A 109 -11.94 -13.03 -7.74
N LEU A 110 -12.46 -14.21 -8.07
CA LEU A 110 -12.69 -14.62 -9.47
C LEU A 110 -13.69 -13.67 -10.15
N THR A 111 -14.77 -13.31 -9.48
CA THR A 111 -15.76 -12.35 -10.02
C THR A 111 -15.09 -11.01 -10.32
N TRP A 112 -14.30 -10.50 -9.38
CA TRP A 112 -13.56 -9.26 -9.58
C TRP A 112 -12.54 -9.36 -10.72
N HIS A 113 -11.84 -10.48 -10.83
CA HIS A 113 -10.91 -10.73 -11.92
C HIS A 113 -11.60 -10.67 -13.29
N LEU A 114 -12.73 -11.36 -13.44
CA LEU A 114 -13.53 -11.33 -14.68
C LEU A 114 -14.05 -9.92 -15.01
N ILE A 115 -14.45 -9.14 -14.00
CA ILE A 115 -14.86 -7.74 -14.18
C ILE A 115 -13.68 -6.91 -14.70
N LYS A 116 -12.49 -7.06 -14.09
CA LYS A 116 -11.28 -6.35 -14.54
C LYS A 116 -10.95 -6.70 -16.00
N GLU A 117 -10.96 -7.97 -16.36
CA GLU A 117 -10.69 -8.40 -17.75
C GLU A 117 -11.66 -7.74 -18.74
N GLN A 118 -12.95 -7.69 -18.41
CA GLN A 118 -13.95 -7.03 -19.25
C GLN A 118 -13.71 -5.52 -19.37
N LEU A 119 -13.35 -4.86 -18.28
CA LEU A 119 -13.03 -3.43 -18.29
C LEU A 119 -11.77 -3.14 -19.10
N VAL A 120 -10.74 -3.94 -18.97
CA VAL A 120 -9.49 -3.85 -19.75
C VAL A 120 -9.79 -4.01 -21.25
N ALA A 121 -10.54 -5.05 -21.62
CA ALA A 121 -10.91 -5.31 -23.02
C ALA A 121 -11.78 -4.19 -23.61
N ALA A 122 -12.80 -3.74 -22.87
CA ALA A 122 -13.74 -2.72 -23.33
C ALA A 122 -13.07 -1.34 -23.53
N ASN A 123 -12.05 -1.04 -22.75
CA ASN A 123 -11.34 0.25 -22.80
C ASN A 123 -9.98 0.17 -23.52
N ASN A 124 -9.62 -0.97 -24.09
CA ASN A 124 -8.31 -1.20 -24.73
C ASN A 124 -7.13 -0.78 -23.85
N ILE A 125 -7.23 -1.03 -22.53
CA ILE A 125 -6.17 -0.72 -21.59
C ILE A 125 -4.99 -1.64 -21.89
N LYS A 126 -3.83 -1.03 -22.08
CA LYS A 126 -2.57 -1.76 -22.28
C LYS A 126 -1.62 -1.34 -21.17
N VAL A 127 -0.93 -2.31 -20.61
CA VAL A 127 0.15 -2.10 -19.65
C VAL A 127 1.45 -2.31 -20.42
N ASP A 128 2.33 -1.33 -20.40
CA ASP A 128 3.65 -1.45 -21.01
C ASP A 128 4.73 -1.75 -19.94
N ASP A 129 5.94 -2.05 -20.42
CA ASP A 129 7.06 -2.39 -19.52
C ASP A 129 7.43 -1.20 -18.59
N ALA A 130 7.14 0.03 -19.00
CA ALA A 130 7.39 1.20 -18.17
C ALA A 130 6.39 1.28 -17.01
N ASP A 131 5.12 0.94 -17.24
CA ASP A 131 4.09 0.87 -16.20
C ASP A 131 4.44 -0.19 -15.16
N VAL A 132 4.86 -1.38 -15.62
CA VAL A 132 5.30 -2.48 -14.74
C VAL A 132 6.52 -2.06 -13.90
N LEU A 133 7.51 -1.43 -14.53
CA LEU A 133 8.69 -0.94 -13.82
C LEU A 133 8.33 0.14 -12.79
N ASN A 134 7.43 1.06 -13.13
CA ASN A 134 6.98 2.09 -12.20
C ASN A 134 6.25 1.49 -10.99
N ALA A 135 5.35 0.53 -11.19
CA ALA A 135 4.68 -0.17 -10.11
C ALA A 135 5.68 -0.92 -9.20
N ALA A 136 6.68 -1.57 -9.80
CA ALA A 136 7.75 -2.23 -9.04
C ALA A 136 8.60 -1.23 -8.25
N LYS A 137 8.88 -0.04 -8.79
CA LYS A 137 9.59 1.06 -8.08
C LYS A 137 8.80 1.55 -6.88
N GLU A 138 7.49 1.73 -7.00
CA GLU A 138 6.64 2.14 -5.87
C GLU A 138 6.59 1.07 -4.78
N SER A 139 6.49 -0.20 -5.17
CA SER A 139 6.58 -1.33 -4.23
C SER A 139 7.94 -1.36 -3.51
N ALA A 140 9.03 -1.13 -4.24
CA ALA A 140 10.38 -1.05 -3.67
C ALA A 140 10.51 0.11 -2.68
N ARG A 141 9.99 1.31 -3.00
CA ARG A 141 9.98 2.48 -2.09
C ARG A 141 9.22 2.19 -0.81
N THR A 142 8.05 1.56 -0.93
CA THR A 142 7.24 1.15 0.23
C THR A 142 8.00 0.18 1.12
N GLN A 143 8.70 -0.79 0.53
CA GLN A 143 9.53 -1.74 1.26
C GLN A 143 10.70 -1.05 1.97
N PHE A 144 11.42 -0.16 1.30
CA PHE A 144 12.49 0.62 1.93
C PHE A 144 11.98 1.50 3.08
N ALA A 145 10.82 2.12 2.92
CA ALA A 145 10.20 2.94 3.97
C ALA A 145 9.84 2.11 5.22
N GLN A 146 9.38 0.86 5.06
CA GLN A 146 9.13 -0.06 6.18
C GLN A 146 10.39 -0.36 7.01
N TYR A 147 11.56 -0.32 6.36
CA TYR A 147 12.87 -0.45 7.03
C TYR A 147 13.46 0.89 7.49
N GLY A 148 12.68 1.98 7.47
CA GLY A 148 13.12 3.31 7.87
C GLY A 148 13.99 4.05 6.85
N MET A 149 14.15 3.50 5.63
CA MET A 149 14.95 4.08 4.56
C MET A 149 14.09 4.95 3.64
N ASN A 150 13.80 6.18 4.06
CA ASN A 150 12.90 7.09 3.34
C ASN A 150 13.57 7.87 2.19
N ASN A 151 14.89 7.92 2.17
CA ASN A 151 15.68 8.71 1.19
C ASN A 151 16.63 7.83 0.38
N VAL A 152 16.11 6.75 -0.22
CA VAL A 152 16.89 5.89 -1.11
C VAL A 152 17.01 6.57 -2.49
N PRO A 153 18.23 6.71 -3.05
CA PRO A 153 18.40 7.26 -4.39
C PRO A 153 17.65 6.46 -5.46
N ASP A 154 17.08 7.16 -6.45
CA ASP A 154 16.25 6.54 -7.50
C ASP A 154 16.94 5.41 -8.25
N GLU A 155 18.24 5.50 -8.47
CA GLU A 155 19.03 4.46 -9.12
C GLU A 155 19.00 3.12 -8.35
N TYR A 156 19.11 3.18 -7.02
CA TYR A 156 19.01 1.98 -6.17
C TYR A 156 17.59 1.40 -6.17
N VAL A 157 16.57 2.27 -6.11
CA VAL A 157 15.17 1.85 -6.20
C VAL A 157 14.91 1.15 -7.53
N GLU A 158 15.40 1.71 -8.64
CA GLU A 158 15.21 1.15 -9.97
C GLU A 158 15.93 -0.19 -10.15
N ASN A 159 17.17 -0.29 -9.68
CA ASN A 159 17.93 -1.55 -9.74
C ASN A 159 17.24 -2.63 -8.91
N TYR A 160 16.77 -2.30 -7.71
CA TYR A 160 16.01 -3.23 -6.87
C TYR A 160 14.70 -3.65 -7.52
N ALA A 161 13.94 -2.72 -8.10
CA ALA A 161 12.72 -3.00 -8.84
C ALA A 161 12.97 -3.95 -10.02
N LYS A 162 14.03 -3.72 -10.80
CA LYS A 162 14.43 -4.62 -11.89
C LYS A 162 14.80 -6.02 -11.41
N GLU A 163 15.47 -6.15 -10.26
CA GLU A 163 15.76 -7.46 -9.67
C GLU A 163 14.47 -8.15 -9.15
N MET A 164 13.53 -7.39 -8.60
CA MET A 164 12.20 -7.94 -8.22
C MET A 164 11.46 -8.52 -9.43
N LEU A 165 11.49 -7.81 -10.57
CA LEU A 165 10.81 -8.23 -11.80
C LEU A 165 11.46 -9.43 -12.49
N LYS A 166 12.73 -9.76 -12.20
CA LYS A 166 13.37 -10.98 -12.71
C LYS A 166 12.79 -12.25 -12.10
N LYS A 167 12.15 -12.16 -10.94
CA LYS A 167 11.44 -13.29 -10.34
C LYS A 167 10.07 -13.40 -10.98
N ARG A 168 9.82 -14.50 -11.71
CA ARG A 168 8.58 -14.74 -12.45
C ARG A 168 7.31 -14.60 -11.60
N GLU A 169 7.39 -14.93 -10.32
CA GLU A 169 6.31 -14.81 -9.33
C GLU A 169 5.83 -13.36 -9.11
N ASN A 170 6.66 -12.37 -9.47
CA ASN A 170 6.34 -10.96 -9.28
C ASN A 170 5.79 -10.28 -10.55
N VAL A 171 5.76 -10.99 -11.67
CA VAL A 171 5.30 -10.45 -12.97
C VAL A 171 3.88 -10.89 -13.28
N ASP A 172 3.48 -12.04 -12.75
CA ASP A 172 2.17 -12.67 -13.00
C ASP A 172 1.08 -12.24 -11.98
N GLY A 173 1.37 -11.24 -11.13
CA GLY A 173 0.52 -10.72 -10.04
C GLY A 173 -0.27 -9.43 -10.44
#